data_e81b0a60782bb5c031afe9fc35230d9a
#
_entry.id   e81b0a60782bb5c031afe9fc35230d9a
#
_cell.length_a   1.000
_cell.length_b   1.000
_cell.length_c   1.000
_cell.angle_alpha   90.00
_cell.angle_beta   90.00
_cell.angle_gamma   90.00
#
_symmetry.space_group_name_H-M   'P 1'
#
loop_
_entity.id
_entity.type
_entity.pdbx_description
1 polymer ?
#
loop_
_entity_poly.entity_id
_entity_poly.type
_entity_poly.pdbx_seq_one_letter_code
_entity_poly.pdbx_strand_id
1 'polypeptide(L)'
;MTRPPDVDALLGEQARRFGDRVYLECVDPPGRLTFAQLDASCHRVAHFLAERGVRANERITVLGDNGPAFVMLFFGILRYGATVNPLNAEVLGPDLPRVLYDVAPRLVLWDRALGDQAATAVAACGAEAIAFDELFPRLAEQPASPCPRRVGGPHDLAVLDYTSGTTAAAKGVALTHEAFAYGCDGPARRFDLRESDRVLEYRSLAWASPQLLSLGGTLHTGTGLVLARRFSHHQFFDWIRDQRVSIVIGVPTVINMLLDRPVALTGADLPGLRFMTSSSAPLSVDRQLEFEDRYRILIVQGCGMTEAGWMAGNPPDARRVGSIGPPMPHVVASIISETGAACAPGEEGELLVSGPQMASAYLTARDRLEPIPQDGFLTGDLARVDADGYLYVTGRKKDLIIRGGVNVAPAEITTALLAHAAVADAATIGVPDAVYGEAIVSFVCARAGHRVSPSEMREHCGARLAAFKVPAHVIVVDAIPKTERGKVARRALEQLWRERGAPSVP
;
A
#
# COMPACT_ATOMS: atom_id res chain seq x y z
N MET A 1 -26.89 -1.67 -6.24
CA MET A 1 -26.26 -1.50 -4.89
C MET A 1 -26.36 -0.03 -4.48
N THR A 2 -26.68 0.25 -3.23
CA THR A 2 -26.71 1.64 -2.73
C THR A 2 -25.28 2.17 -2.67
N ARG A 3 -25.09 3.42 -3.03
CA ARG A 3 -23.81 4.12 -2.93
C ARG A 3 -23.35 4.18 -1.47
N PRO A 4 -22.07 3.90 -1.16
CA PRO A 4 -21.54 4.10 0.18
C PRO A 4 -21.66 5.57 0.63
N PRO A 5 -21.86 5.82 1.94
CA PRO A 5 -21.85 7.17 2.47
C PRO A 5 -20.48 7.82 2.31
N ASP A 6 -20.45 9.13 2.11
CA ASP A 6 -19.20 9.87 2.06
C ASP A 6 -18.60 10.10 3.46
N VAL A 7 -17.36 10.63 3.51
CA VAL A 7 -16.62 10.82 4.76
C VAL A 7 -17.36 11.77 5.73
N ASP A 8 -18.02 12.82 5.23
CA ASP A 8 -18.75 13.76 6.07
C ASP A 8 -19.95 13.09 6.76
N ALA A 9 -20.74 12.33 5.98
CA ALA A 9 -21.85 11.55 6.52
C ALA A 9 -21.38 10.52 7.56
N LEU A 10 -20.28 9.80 7.26
CA LEU A 10 -19.70 8.80 8.18
C LEU A 10 -19.22 9.43 9.49
N LEU A 11 -18.47 10.53 9.45
CA LEU A 11 -17.98 11.21 10.64
C LEU A 11 -19.13 11.59 11.57
N GLY A 12 -20.17 12.25 11.03
CA GLY A 12 -21.32 12.63 11.83
C GLY A 12 -22.16 11.46 12.34
N GLU A 13 -22.32 10.38 11.55
CA GLU A 13 -23.01 9.16 11.97
C GLU A 13 -22.27 8.46 13.09
N GLN A 14 -20.97 8.24 12.93
CA GLN A 14 -20.18 7.53 13.92
C GLN A 14 -20.00 8.31 15.22
N ALA A 15 -19.90 9.65 15.13
CA ALA A 15 -19.88 10.49 16.33
C ALA A 15 -21.20 10.42 17.11
N ARG A 16 -22.37 10.41 16.43
CA ARG A 16 -23.66 10.22 17.08
C ARG A 16 -23.82 8.82 17.70
N ARG A 17 -23.31 7.78 17.00
CA ARG A 17 -23.47 6.39 17.41
C ARG A 17 -22.53 6.01 18.55
N PHE A 18 -21.30 6.48 18.55
CA PHE A 18 -20.22 6.03 19.42
C PHE A 18 -19.67 7.08 20.37
N GLY A 19 -19.89 8.37 20.12
CA GLY A 19 -19.55 9.46 21.03
C GLY A 19 -18.15 9.36 21.63
N ASP A 20 -18.07 9.05 22.90
CA ASP A 20 -16.85 8.99 23.68
C ASP A 20 -16.02 7.70 23.48
N ARG A 21 -16.51 6.74 22.67
CA ARG A 21 -15.70 5.57 22.34
C ARG A 21 -14.46 5.99 21.55
N VAL A 22 -13.33 5.37 21.87
CA VAL A 22 -12.05 5.66 21.20
C VAL A 22 -12.09 5.17 19.76
N TYR A 23 -11.92 6.09 18.81
CA TYR A 23 -11.67 5.78 17.41
C TYR A 23 -10.18 5.52 17.16
N LEU A 24 -9.32 6.45 17.59
CA LEU A 24 -7.88 6.41 17.37
C LEU A 24 -7.13 6.28 18.70
N GLU A 25 -6.25 5.29 18.77
CA GLU A 25 -5.24 5.13 19.82
C GLU A 25 -3.86 5.11 19.17
N CYS A 26 -3.06 6.16 19.36
CA CYS A 26 -1.66 6.18 18.92
C CYS A 26 -0.78 5.59 20.01
N VAL A 27 0.10 4.66 19.63
CA VAL A 27 1.01 3.98 20.56
C VAL A 27 2.42 4.58 20.57
N ASP A 28 2.80 5.29 19.50
CA ASP A 28 4.09 5.95 19.36
C ASP A 28 4.00 7.11 18.33
N PRO A 29 4.07 8.39 18.79
CA PRO A 29 3.90 8.84 20.17
C PRO A 29 2.48 8.61 20.69
N PRO A 30 2.28 8.48 22.02
CA PRO A 30 0.95 8.27 22.59
C PRO A 30 -0.01 9.41 22.28
N GLY A 31 -1.24 9.05 21.92
CA GLY A 31 -2.30 10.02 21.65
C GLY A 31 -3.62 9.31 21.43
N ARG A 32 -4.74 10.00 21.69
CA ARG A 32 -6.07 9.40 21.62
C ARG A 32 -7.09 10.37 21.06
N LEU A 33 -8.02 9.87 20.25
CA LEU A 33 -9.20 10.60 19.81
C LEU A 33 -10.44 9.70 19.93
N THR A 34 -11.51 10.21 20.51
CA THR A 34 -12.84 9.58 20.44
C THR A 34 -13.50 9.92 19.12
N PHE A 35 -14.58 9.21 18.76
CA PHE A 35 -15.37 9.56 17.57
C PHE A 35 -15.92 10.99 17.65
N ALA A 36 -16.39 11.44 18.80
CA ALA A 36 -16.88 12.81 18.99
C ALA A 36 -15.74 13.84 18.85
N GLN A 37 -14.55 13.55 19.39
CA GLN A 37 -13.40 14.45 19.26
C GLN A 37 -12.90 14.54 17.83
N LEU A 38 -12.89 13.42 17.09
CA LEU A 38 -12.54 13.42 15.67
C LEU A 38 -13.53 14.27 14.87
N ASP A 39 -14.83 14.06 15.06
CA ASP A 39 -15.89 14.82 14.38
C ASP A 39 -15.77 16.32 14.63
N ALA A 40 -15.62 16.73 15.89
CA ALA A 40 -15.43 18.12 16.29
C ALA A 40 -14.16 18.72 15.67
N SER A 41 -13.05 17.97 15.65
CA SER A 41 -11.79 18.43 15.06
C SER A 41 -11.91 18.60 13.54
N CYS A 42 -12.62 17.69 12.86
CA CYS A 42 -12.87 17.80 11.43
C CYS A 42 -13.76 18.99 11.08
N HIS A 43 -14.72 19.35 11.94
CA HIS A 43 -15.50 20.60 11.77
C HIS A 43 -14.62 21.84 11.90
N ARG A 44 -13.71 21.88 12.87
CA ARG A 44 -12.75 22.98 13.04
C ARG A 44 -11.86 23.16 11.80
N VAL A 45 -11.37 22.06 11.23
CA VAL A 45 -10.60 22.09 9.97
C VAL A 45 -11.46 22.63 8.82
N ALA A 46 -12.72 22.19 8.71
CA ALA A 46 -13.62 22.67 7.67
C ALA A 46 -13.89 24.18 7.77
N HIS A 47 -14.13 24.71 8.98
CA HIS A 47 -14.28 26.16 9.20
C HIS A 47 -13.01 26.94 8.83
N PHE A 48 -11.84 26.43 9.24
CA PHE A 48 -10.55 27.04 8.92
C PHE A 48 -10.31 27.14 7.40
N LEU A 49 -10.69 26.10 6.63
CA LEU A 49 -10.58 26.11 5.16
C LEU A 49 -11.63 27.02 4.52
N ALA A 50 -12.84 27.08 5.09
CA ALA A 50 -13.91 27.96 4.62
C ALA A 50 -13.54 29.44 4.74
N GLU A 51 -12.93 29.86 5.87
CA GLU A 51 -12.45 31.23 6.08
C GLU A 51 -11.39 31.63 5.05
N ARG A 52 -10.56 30.68 4.61
CA ARG A 52 -9.53 30.90 3.56
C ARG A 52 -10.08 30.83 2.14
N GLY A 53 -11.37 30.63 1.99
CA GLY A 53 -12.02 30.58 0.69
C GLY A 53 -11.55 29.41 -0.18
N VAL A 54 -11.11 28.31 0.43
CA VAL A 54 -10.71 27.09 -0.30
C VAL A 54 -11.88 26.59 -1.14
N ARG A 55 -11.61 26.17 -2.38
CA ARG A 55 -12.61 25.71 -3.35
C ARG A 55 -12.48 24.21 -3.60
N ALA A 56 -13.50 23.62 -4.25
CA ALA A 56 -13.44 22.25 -4.74
C ALA A 56 -12.21 22.03 -5.63
N ASN A 57 -11.62 20.85 -5.53
CA ASN A 57 -10.42 20.44 -6.26
C ASN A 57 -9.12 21.22 -5.93
N GLU A 58 -9.19 22.24 -5.06
CA GLU A 58 -7.97 22.84 -4.54
C GLU A 58 -7.29 21.85 -3.57
N ARG A 59 -5.99 21.71 -3.73
CA ARG A 59 -5.18 20.70 -3.04
C ARG A 59 -4.61 21.27 -1.76
N ILE A 60 -4.84 20.56 -0.68
CA ILE A 60 -4.28 20.86 0.62
C ILE A 60 -3.25 19.76 0.93
N THR A 61 -1.98 20.10 0.89
CA THR A 61 -0.93 19.15 1.25
C THR A 61 -0.85 19.00 2.76
N VAL A 62 -0.88 17.75 3.23
CA VAL A 62 -0.59 17.37 4.62
C VAL A 62 0.74 16.63 4.61
N LEU A 63 1.79 17.26 5.14
CA LEU A 63 3.14 16.72 5.20
C LEU A 63 3.49 16.43 6.65
N GLY A 64 3.42 15.16 7.05
CA GLY A 64 3.63 14.73 8.43
C GLY A 64 3.74 13.22 8.57
N ASP A 65 4.16 12.80 9.77
CA ASP A 65 4.17 11.39 10.15
C ASP A 65 2.78 10.91 10.62
N ASN A 66 2.65 9.60 10.80
CA ASN A 66 1.46 9.01 11.40
C ASN A 66 1.20 9.59 12.79
N GLY A 67 -0.02 10.06 13.03
CA GLY A 67 -0.41 10.62 14.32
C GLY A 67 -1.80 11.25 14.30
N PRO A 68 -2.31 11.72 15.45
CA PRO A 68 -3.63 12.33 15.55
C PRO A 68 -3.77 13.56 14.63
N ALA A 69 -2.72 14.35 14.49
CA ALA A 69 -2.68 15.54 13.64
C ALA A 69 -3.00 15.19 12.18
N PHE A 70 -2.30 14.18 11.65
CA PHE A 70 -2.51 13.72 10.28
C PHE A 70 -3.94 13.23 10.07
N VAL A 71 -4.47 12.42 10.98
CA VAL A 71 -5.84 11.86 10.89
C VAL A 71 -6.91 12.95 10.92
N MET A 72 -6.78 13.94 11.84
CA MET A 72 -7.71 15.07 11.92
C MET A 72 -7.69 15.92 10.66
N LEU A 73 -6.51 16.22 10.13
CA LEU A 73 -6.36 17.03 8.92
C LEU A 73 -6.87 16.27 7.69
N PHE A 74 -6.52 14.99 7.54
CA PHE A 74 -6.97 14.15 6.44
C PHE A 74 -8.50 14.12 6.34
N PHE A 75 -9.18 13.76 7.42
CA PHE A 75 -10.62 13.69 7.43
C PHE A 75 -11.30 15.07 7.41
N GLY A 76 -10.71 16.08 8.03
CA GLY A 76 -11.25 17.44 8.04
C GLY A 76 -11.26 18.10 6.66
N ILE A 77 -10.21 17.86 5.86
CA ILE A 77 -10.12 18.31 4.46
C ILE A 77 -11.17 17.60 3.61
N LEU A 78 -11.31 16.27 3.76
CA LEU A 78 -12.32 15.47 3.06
C LEU A 78 -13.74 15.90 3.45
N ARG A 79 -14.01 16.17 4.73
CA ARG A 79 -15.28 16.71 5.22
C ARG A 79 -15.64 18.01 4.53
N TYR A 80 -14.69 18.93 4.43
CA TYR A 80 -14.90 20.20 3.75
C TYR A 80 -15.19 20.05 2.25
N GLY A 81 -14.74 18.94 1.64
CA GLY A 81 -14.89 18.62 0.23
C GLY A 81 -13.76 19.15 -0.66
N ALA A 82 -12.62 19.53 -0.06
CA ALA A 82 -11.38 19.84 -0.77
C ALA A 82 -10.54 18.57 -1.01
N THR A 83 -9.49 18.69 -1.81
CA THR A 83 -8.59 17.58 -2.12
C THR A 83 -7.48 17.52 -1.09
N VAL A 84 -7.35 16.41 -0.36
CA VAL A 84 -6.16 16.16 0.46
C VAL A 84 -5.04 15.57 -0.38
N ASN A 85 -3.83 16.12 -0.25
CA ASN A 85 -2.61 15.53 -0.79
C ASN A 85 -1.71 15.12 0.38
N PRO A 86 -1.79 13.85 0.81
CA PRO A 86 -1.02 13.35 1.93
C PRO A 86 0.39 12.97 1.48
N LEU A 87 1.41 13.56 2.10
CA LEU A 87 2.81 13.31 1.76
C LEU A 87 3.61 12.84 2.98
N ASN A 88 4.59 12.00 2.73
CA ASN A 88 5.60 11.59 3.70
C ASN A 88 6.98 12.04 3.20
N ALA A 89 7.66 12.89 3.98
CA ALA A 89 8.94 13.47 3.59
C ALA A 89 10.06 12.42 3.49
N GLU A 90 10.07 11.42 4.39
CA GLU A 90 11.05 10.34 4.40
C GLU A 90 10.93 9.48 3.11
N VAL A 91 9.68 9.16 2.72
CA VAL A 91 9.40 8.35 1.52
C VAL A 91 9.76 9.08 0.23
N LEU A 92 9.53 10.39 0.16
CA LEU A 92 9.80 11.18 -1.04
C LEU A 92 11.26 11.60 -1.13
N GLY A 93 11.93 11.80 0.01
CA GLY A 93 13.33 12.20 0.05
C GLY A 93 13.66 13.34 -0.91
N PRO A 94 14.62 13.17 -1.85
CA PRO A 94 15.00 14.20 -2.81
C PRO A 94 13.89 14.60 -3.81
N ASP A 95 12.85 13.78 -4.00
CA ASP A 95 11.74 14.08 -4.90
C ASP A 95 10.71 15.06 -4.31
N LEU A 96 10.74 15.32 -3.00
CA LEU A 96 9.76 16.16 -2.32
C LEU A 96 9.58 17.55 -2.96
N PRO A 97 10.64 18.30 -3.31
CA PRO A 97 10.48 19.62 -3.96
C PRO A 97 9.74 19.53 -5.30
N ARG A 98 10.06 18.52 -6.11
CA ARG A 98 9.42 18.28 -7.42
C ARG A 98 7.95 17.93 -7.23
N VAL A 99 7.64 17.04 -6.27
CA VAL A 99 6.26 16.65 -5.96
C VAL A 99 5.43 17.85 -5.52
N LEU A 100 5.94 18.69 -4.61
CA LEU A 100 5.25 19.92 -4.18
C LEU A 100 5.02 20.89 -5.34
N TYR A 101 6.00 21.01 -6.23
CA TYR A 101 5.86 21.82 -7.45
C TYR A 101 4.75 21.29 -8.38
N ASP A 102 4.72 19.98 -8.63
CA ASP A 102 3.72 19.35 -9.51
C ASP A 102 2.32 19.40 -8.93
N VAL A 103 2.19 19.18 -7.61
CA VAL A 103 0.91 19.27 -6.87
C VAL A 103 0.32 20.67 -6.95
N ALA A 104 1.14 21.71 -6.95
CA ALA A 104 0.71 23.10 -6.88
C ALA A 104 -0.34 23.34 -5.77
N PRO A 105 -0.02 23.04 -4.49
CA PRO A 105 -0.99 23.10 -3.41
C PRO A 105 -1.46 24.53 -3.16
N ARG A 106 -2.74 24.69 -2.77
CA ARG A 106 -3.29 25.94 -2.27
C ARG A 106 -2.73 26.26 -0.88
N LEU A 107 -2.47 25.21 -0.08
CA LEU A 107 -2.01 25.31 1.29
C LEU A 107 -1.15 24.08 1.62
N VAL A 108 -0.04 24.27 2.34
CA VAL A 108 0.79 23.21 2.91
C VAL A 108 0.70 23.24 4.43
N LEU A 109 0.12 22.18 5.00
CA LEU A 109 0.06 21.95 6.44
C LEU A 109 1.15 20.93 6.80
N TRP A 110 2.13 21.29 7.61
CA TRP A 110 3.33 20.49 7.76
C TRP A 110 3.88 20.44 9.18
N ASP A 111 4.60 19.37 9.50
CA ASP A 111 5.26 19.17 10.77
C ASP A 111 6.72 19.65 10.72
N ARG A 112 7.09 20.61 11.57
CA ARG A 112 8.49 21.09 11.67
C ARG A 112 9.47 20.01 12.14
N ALA A 113 8.98 18.98 12.85
CA ALA A 113 9.81 17.85 13.27
C ALA A 113 10.40 17.03 12.11
N LEU A 114 9.92 17.24 10.87
CA LEU A 114 10.48 16.61 9.66
C LEU A 114 11.85 17.18 9.24
N GLY A 115 12.30 18.27 9.86
CA GLY A 115 13.64 18.83 9.72
C GLY A 115 13.86 19.73 8.49
N ASP A 116 15.12 20.13 8.29
CA ASP A 116 15.49 21.19 7.36
C ASP A 116 15.22 20.88 5.89
N GLN A 117 15.33 19.62 5.47
CA GLN A 117 15.04 19.23 4.10
C GLN A 117 13.57 19.48 3.75
N ALA A 118 12.65 19.09 4.63
CA ALA A 118 11.23 19.35 4.46
C ALA A 118 10.94 20.85 4.49
N ALA A 119 11.53 21.59 5.44
CA ALA A 119 11.39 23.04 5.54
C ALA A 119 11.84 23.76 4.26
N THR A 120 12.97 23.35 3.70
CA THR A 120 13.50 23.91 2.44
C THR A 120 12.57 23.65 1.27
N ALA A 121 12.05 22.41 1.15
CA ALA A 121 11.12 22.02 0.08
C ALA A 121 9.79 22.78 0.19
N VAL A 122 9.25 22.93 1.41
CA VAL A 122 8.03 23.70 1.69
C VAL A 122 8.21 25.18 1.35
N ALA A 123 9.32 25.79 1.74
CA ALA A 123 9.62 27.19 1.43
C ALA A 123 9.75 27.44 -0.08
N ALA A 124 10.30 26.46 -0.81
CA ALA A 124 10.51 26.56 -2.27
C ALA A 124 9.24 26.36 -3.10
N CYS A 125 8.18 25.77 -2.56
CA CYS A 125 6.96 25.46 -3.33
C CYS A 125 6.11 26.69 -3.68
N GLY A 126 6.29 27.81 -2.99
CA GLY A 126 5.60 29.08 -3.24
C GLY A 126 4.13 29.12 -2.79
N ALA A 127 3.63 28.09 -2.11
CA ALA A 127 2.29 28.05 -1.53
C ALA A 127 2.28 28.66 -0.11
N GLU A 128 1.11 29.07 0.39
CA GLU A 128 0.94 29.35 1.81
C GLU A 128 1.26 28.08 2.61
N ALA A 129 2.19 28.18 3.57
CA ALA A 129 2.59 27.06 4.39
C ALA A 129 2.39 27.38 5.88
N ILE A 130 1.77 26.48 6.62
CA ILE A 130 1.48 26.62 8.04
C ILE A 130 1.98 25.39 8.77
N ALA A 131 2.87 25.57 9.70
CA ALA A 131 3.37 24.48 10.53
C ALA A 131 2.31 24.02 11.56
N PHE A 132 2.34 22.74 11.95
CA PHE A 132 1.36 22.17 12.87
C PHE A 132 1.30 22.92 14.22
N ASP A 133 2.43 23.33 14.76
CA ASP A 133 2.52 24.10 16.01
C ASP A 133 1.83 25.48 15.93
N GLU A 134 1.76 26.07 14.75
CA GLU A 134 1.01 27.31 14.48
C GLU A 134 -0.44 27.05 14.10
N LEU A 135 -0.72 25.91 13.44
CA LEU A 135 -2.03 25.54 12.93
C LEU A 135 -2.99 25.15 14.06
N PHE A 136 -2.55 24.24 14.97
CA PHE A 136 -3.48 23.68 15.97
C PHE A 136 -4.04 24.71 16.95
N PRO A 137 -3.30 25.73 17.42
CA PRO A 137 -3.91 26.84 18.16
C PRO A 137 -5.02 27.55 17.39
N ARG A 138 -4.81 27.83 16.09
CA ARG A 138 -5.82 28.48 15.24
C ARG A 138 -7.04 27.59 15.01
N LEU A 139 -6.84 26.26 14.88
CA LEU A 139 -7.96 25.30 14.78
C LEU A 139 -8.75 25.24 16.09
N ALA A 140 -8.10 25.39 17.25
CA ALA A 140 -8.78 25.37 18.54
C ALA A 140 -9.77 26.54 18.71
N GLU A 141 -9.52 27.66 18.04
CA GLU A 141 -10.40 28.84 18.03
C GLU A 141 -11.62 28.66 17.07
N GLN A 142 -11.57 27.70 16.14
CA GLN A 142 -12.64 27.46 15.20
C GLN A 142 -13.83 26.75 15.84
N PRO A 143 -15.08 27.01 15.35
CA PRO A 143 -16.27 26.30 15.82
C PRO A 143 -16.16 24.78 15.61
N ALA A 144 -16.57 24.01 16.61
CA ALA A 144 -16.70 22.56 16.53
C ALA A 144 -18.08 22.11 15.99
N SER A 145 -18.98 23.06 15.71
CA SER A 145 -20.30 22.81 15.11
C SER A 145 -20.17 22.58 13.60
N PRO A 146 -21.20 22.01 12.95
CA PRO A 146 -21.19 21.79 11.51
C PRO A 146 -20.85 23.04 10.71
N CYS A 147 -19.88 22.92 9.80
CA CYS A 147 -19.51 23.99 8.90
C CYS A 147 -20.61 24.16 7.84
N PRO A 148 -21.24 25.35 7.71
CA PRO A 148 -22.35 25.57 6.78
C PRO A 148 -21.90 25.57 5.31
N ARG A 149 -20.59 25.72 5.06
CA ARG A 149 -20.01 25.76 3.73
C ARG A 149 -19.22 24.47 3.49
N ARG A 150 -19.77 23.58 2.68
CA ARG A 150 -19.05 22.47 2.07
C ARG A 150 -18.82 22.82 0.59
N VAL A 151 -17.63 22.51 0.09
CA VAL A 151 -17.28 22.58 -1.34
C VAL A 151 -17.19 21.16 -1.89
N GLY A 152 -17.21 20.99 -3.20
CA GLY A 152 -17.08 19.71 -3.85
C GLY A 152 -18.27 18.75 -3.69
N GLY A 153 -18.44 17.95 -4.71
CA GLY A 153 -19.41 16.86 -4.81
C GLY A 153 -18.73 15.50 -4.98
N PRO A 154 -19.54 14.47 -5.28
CA PRO A 154 -19.02 13.09 -5.38
C PRO A 154 -17.94 12.91 -6.45
N HIS A 155 -17.99 13.66 -7.53
CA HIS A 155 -17.06 13.55 -8.66
C HIS A 155 -15.89 14.52 -8.58
N ASP A 156 -15.86 15.41 -7.58
CA ASP A 156 -14.68 16.23 -7.29
C ASP A 156 -13.59 15.42 -6.62
N LEU A 157 -12.34 15.91 -6.73
CA LEU A 157 -11.18 15.21 -6.19
C LEU A 157 -11.19 15.21 -4.66
N ALA A 158 -11.03 14.05 -4.08
CA ALA A 158 -10.88 13.81 -2.65
C ALA A 158 -9.42 13.68 -2.25
N VAL A 159 -8.68 12.79 -2.93
CA VAL A 159 -7.30 12.45 -2.58
C VAL A 159 -6.42 12.53 -3.81
N LEU A 160 -5.22 13.08 -3.63
CA LEU A 160 -4.14 13.04 -4.62
C LEU A 160 -2.93 12.35 -4.00
N ASP A 161 -2.79 11.05 -4.29
CA ASP A 161 -1.68 10.24 -3.80
C ASP A 161 -0.49 10.27 -4.73
N TYR A 162 0.72 10.11 -4.18
CA TYR A 162 1.93 9.92 -4.97
C TYR A 162 2.45 8.48 -4.87
N THR A 163 2.69 7.87 -6.03
CA THR A 163 3.29 6.53 -6.12
C THR A 163 4.79 6.64 -6.30
N SER A 164 5.57 5.85 -5.54
CA SER A 164 6.97 5.64 -5.87
C SER A 164 7.04 4.71 -7.08
N GLY A 165 7.19 5.26 -8.27
CA GLY A 165 7.39 4.46 -9.48
C GLY A 165 8.63 3.57 -9.33
N THR A 166 8.51 2.27 -9.62
CA THR A 166 9.67 1.34 -9.62
C THR A 166 10.65 1.61 -10.77
N THR A 167 10.24 2.38 -11.78
CA THR A 167 10.99 2.59 -13.04
C THR A 167 11.02 4.04 -13.52
N ALA A 168 10.22 4.94 -12.95
CA ALA A 168 10.11 6.35 -13.36
C ALA A 168 9.94 7.26 -12.14
N ALA A 169 9.92 8.57 -12.35
CA ALA A 169 9.59 9.56 -11.34
C ALA A 169 8.21 9.27 -10.72
N ALA A 170 8.04 9.59 -9.42
CA ALA A 170 6.77 9.44 -8.72
C ALA A 170 5.65 10.17 -9.46
N LYS A 171 4.48 9.51 -9.61
CA LYS A 171 3.30 10.05 -10.29
C LYS A 171 2.19 10.32 -9.28
N GLY A 172 1.47 11.42 -9.47
CA GLY A 172 0.24 11.69 -8.73
C GLY A 172 -0.93 10.87 -9.29
N VAL A 173 -1.74 10.32 -8.41
CA VAL A 173 -2.97 9.55 -8.73
C VAL A 173 -4.12 10.19 -7.99
N ALA A 174 -5.14 10.63 -8.73
CA ALA A 174 -6.26 11.39 -8.20
C ALA A 174 -7.51 10.52 -8.06
N LEU A 175 -8.07 10.48 -6.86
CA LEU A 175 -9.33 9.82 -6.54
C LEU A 175 -10.42 10.87 -6.29
N THR A 176 -11.64 10.61 -6.77
CA THR A 176 -12.82 11.40 -6.42
C THR A 176 -13.35 11.02 -5.04
N HIS A 177 -14.22 11.86 -4.44
CA HIS A 177 -14.89 11.52 -3.18
C HIS A 177 -15.72 10.24 -3.29
N GLU A 178 -16.34 10.00 -4.43
CA GLU A 178 -17.08 8.76 -4.70
C GLU A 178 -16.16 7.55 -4.79
N ALA A 179 -15.06 7.65 -5.56
CA ALA A 179 -14.08 6.57 -5.69
C ALA A 179 -13.45 6.21 -4.33
N PHE A 180 -13.14 7.22 -3.52
CA PHE A 180 -12.63 7.02 -2.16
C PHE A 180 -13.65 6.27 -1.28
N ALA A 181 -14.93 6.64 -1.31
CA ALA A 181 -15.97 5.98 -0.53
C ALA A 181 -16.13 4.49 -0.90
N TYR A 182 -16.17 4.16 -2.21
CA TYR A 182 -16.19 2.77 -2.67
C TYR A 182 -14.90 2.02 -2.32
N GLY A 183 -13.76 2.70 -2.43
CA GLY A 183 -12.44 2.17 -2.06
C GLY A 183 -12.32 1.81 -0.57
N CYS A 184 -13.08 2.48 0.30
CA CYS A 184 -13.15 2.17 1.74
C CYS A 184 -14.14 1.04 2.05
N ASP A 185 -15.32 1.04 1.42
CA ASP A 185 -16.38 0.04 1.64
C ASP A 185 -15.94 -1.37 1.22
N GLY A 186 -15.32 -1.49 0.05
CA GLY A 186 -14.92 -2.78 -0.51
C GLY A 186 -14.05 -3.62 0.42
N PRO A 187 -12.86 -3.14 0.84
CA PRO A 187 -11.98 -3.89 1.74
C PRO A 187 -12.56 -4.02 3.16
N ALA A 188 -13.33 -3.06 3.67
CA ALA A 188 -14.00 -3.17 4.96
C ALA A 188 -14.93 -4.39 5.01
N ARG A 189 -15.73 -4.60 3.96
CA ARG A 189 -16.61 -5.78 3.82
C ARG A 189 -15.82 -7.05 3.56
N ARG A 190 -14.82 -7.02 2.68
CA ARG A 190 -14.05 -8.20 2.29
C ARG A 190 -13.30 -8.82 3.45
N PHE A 191 -12.66 -7.98 4.26
CA PHE A 191 -11.92 -8.40 5.43
C PHE A 191 -12.80 -8.52 6.69
N ASP A 192 -14.12 -8.39 6.55
CA ASP A 192 -15.09 -8.53 7.64
C ASP A 192 -14.71 -7.67 8.85
N LEU A 193 -14.45 -6.36 8.60
CA LEU A 193 -14.22 -5.41 9.69
C LEU A 193 -15.51 -5.23 10.50
N ARG A 194 -15.39 -5.39 11.81
CA ARG A 194 -16.51 -5.32 12.74
C ARG A 194 -16.34 -4.14 13.68
N GLU A 195 -17.45 -3.63 14.17
CA GLU A 195 -17.48 -2.56 15.16
C GLU A 195 -16.67 -2.88 16.44
N SER A 196 -16.60 -4.18 16.81
CA SER A 196 -15.82 -4.67 17.95
C SER A 196 -14.33 -4.82 17.68
N ASP A 197 -13.90 -4.72 16.42
CA ASP A 197 -12.49 -4.87 16.03
C ASP A 197 -11.64 -3.66 16.44
N ARG A 198 -10.34 -3.90 16.54
CA ARG A 198 -9.29 -2.90 16.64
C ARG A 198 -8.20 -3.24 15.62
N VAL A 199 -7.97 -2.34 14.70
CA VAL A 199 -7.03 -2.50 13.59
C VAL A 199 -5.71 -1.85 13.95
N LEU A 200 -4.59 -2.58 13.88
CA LEU A 200 -3.24 -2.01 13.99
C LEU A 200 -2.72 -1.61 12.61
N GLU A 201 -2.36 -0.33 12.47
CA GLU A 201 -1.67 0.22 11.31
C GLU A 201 -0.34 0.86 11.74
N TYR A 202 0.74 0.57 11.01
CA TYR A 202 2.08 1.11 11.22
C TYR A 202 2.74 1.59 9.92
N ARG A 203 2.05 1.41 8.79
CA ARG A 203 2.50 1.92 7.49
C ARG A 203 2.14 3.39 7.37
N SER A 204 2.85 4.11 6.51
CA SER A 204 2.57 5.53 6.28
C SER A 204 1.13 5.77 5.81
N LEU A 205 0.41 6.62 6.50
CA LEU A 205 -0.94 7.09 6.10
C LEU A 205 -0.93 7.93 4.82
N ALA A 206 0.25 8.32 4.32
CA ALA A 206 0.40 8.94 3.00
C ALA A 206 0.31 7.93 1.84
N TRP A 207 -0.03 6.66 2.10
CA TRP A 207 -0.22 5.64 1.06
C TRP A 207 -1.71 5.31 0.91
N ALA A 208 -2.16 5.05 -0.33
CA ALA A 208 -3.56 4.76 -0.63
C ALA A 208 -4.13 3.58 0.19
N SER A 209 -3.38 2.48 0.33
CA SER A 209 -3.87 1.29 1.03
C SER A 209 -4.23 1.55 2.51
N PRO A 210 -3.41 2.22 3.36
CA PRO A 210 -3.80 2.64 4.70
C PRO A 210 -4.97 3.62 4.73
N GLN A 211 -5.04 4.53 3.77
CA GLN A 211 -6.16 5.49 3.71
C GLN A 211 -7.49 4.80 3.46
N LEU A 212 -7.51 3.84 2.53
CA LEU A 212 -8.74 3.13 2.15
C LEU A 212 -9.18 2.13 3.23
N LEU A 213 -8.27 1.29 3.74
CA LEU A 213 -8.62 0.25 4.70
C LEU A 213 -8.54 0.72 6.15
N SER A 214 -7.41 1.33 6.55
CA SER A 214 -7.17 1.65 7.97
C SER A 214 -7.84 2.95 8.40
N LEU A 215 -7.91 3.99 7.56
CA LEU A 215 -8.66 5.21 7.87
C LEU A 215 -10.13 5.07 7.48
N GLY A 216 -10.41 4.98 6.18
CA GLY A 216 -11.78 5.01 5.68
C GLY A 216 -12.57 3.74 6.05
N GLY A 217 -11.96 2.55 5.95
CA GLY A 217 -12.63 1.29 6.29
C GLY A 217 -12.99 1.18 7.77
N THR A 218 -12.10 1.63 8.68
CA THR A 218 -12.40 1.65 10.13
C THR A 218 -13.45 2.70 10.47
N LEU A 219 -13.41 3.87 9.84
CA LEU A 219 -14.46 4.87 9.99
C LEU A 219 -15.81 4.35 9.47
N HIS A 220 -15.82 3.67 8.31
CA HIS A 220 -17.03 3.11 7.70
C HIS A 220 -17.75 2.13 8.62
N THR A 221 -17.01 1.26 9.30
CA THR A 221 -17.55 0.21 10.18
C THR A 221 -17.69 0.62 11.64
N GLY A 222 -17.13 1.77 12.03
CA GLY A 222 -17.03 2.16 13.42
C GLY A 222 -15.98 1.36 14.21
N THR A 223 -15.04 0.74 13.55
CA THR A 223 -13.90 0.00 14.12
C THR A 223 -12.90 0.95 14.77
N GLY A 224 -12.23 0.54 15.85
CA GLY A 224 -11.14 1.31 16.46
C GLY A 224 -9.83 1.16 15.68
N LEU A 225 -9.08 2.25 15.54
CA LEU A 225 -7.76 2.28 14.91
C LEU A 225 -6.66 2.43 15.96
N VAL A 226 -5.73 1.48 15.98
CA VAL A 226 -4.46 1.55 16.74
C VAL A 226 -3.39 1.96 15.73
N LEU A 227 -2.71 3.06 15.98
CA LEU A 227 -1.76 3.65 15.04
C LEU A 227 -0.38 3.75 15.66
N ALA A 228 0.61 3.17 15.01
CA ALA A 228 2.02 3.39 15.31
C ALA A 228 2.65 4.31 14.25
N ARG A 229 3.66 5.07 14.67
CA ARG A 229 4.42 5.93 13.74
C ARG A 229 5.10 5.12 12.64
N ARG A 230 5.69 3.96 13.03
CA ARG A 230 6.36 3.00 12.15
C ARG A 230 6.39 1.62 12.78
N PHE A 231 6.73 0.60 12.03
CA PHE A 231 6.97 -0.75 12.56
C PHE A 231 8.12 -0.76 13.57
N SER A 232 7.92 -1.45 14.69
CA SER A 232 8.96 -1.73 15.70
C SER A 232 8.95 -3.21 16.03
N HIS A 233 10.02 -3.92 15.67
CA HIS A 233 10.13 -5.35 15.95
C HIS A 233 9.98 -5.70 17.44
N HIS A 234 10.51 -4.83 18.32
CA HIS A 234 10.47 -5.06 19.77
C HIS A 234 9.10 -4.80 20.40
N GLN A 235 8.33 -3.85 19.85
CA GLN A 235 7.06 -3.42 20.44
C GLN A 235 5.83 -4.01 19.75
N PHE A 236 6.02 -4.62 18.57
CA PHE A 236 4.92 -5.03 17.70
C PHE A 236 3.88 -5.91 18.39
N PHE A 237 4.34 -6.98 19.06
CA PHE A 237 3.43 -7.90 19.74
C PHE A 237 2.88 -7.33 21.05
N ASP A 238 3.63 -6.45 21.71
CA ASP A 238 3.13 -5.72 22.89
C ASP A 238 1.99 -4.79 22.51
N TRP A 239 2.10 -4.05 21.41
CA TRP A 239 0.99 -3.26 20.89
C TRP A 239 -0.26 -4.09 20.61
N ILE A 240 -0.09 -5.27 19.98
CA ILE A 240 -1.23 -6.17 19.68
C ILE A 240 -1.91 -6.60 20.98
N ARG A 241 -1.14 -7.06 21.96
CA ARG A 241 -1.64 -7.53 23.24
C ARG A 241 -2.28 -6.41 24.06
N ASP A 242 -1.53 -5.33 24.31
CA ASP A 242 -1.91 -4.28 25.25
C ASP A 242 -3.06 -3.42 24.71
N GLN A 243 -3.15 -3.24 23.38
CA GLN A 243 -4.24 -2.54 22.72
C GLN A 243 -5.37 -3.48 22.29
N ARG A 244 -5.32 -4.77 22.60
CA ARG A 244 -6.33 -5.78 22.21
C ARG A 244 -6.65 -5.72 20.72
N VAL A 245 -5.62 -5.67 19.90
CA VAL A 245 -5.73 -5.63 18.44
C VAL A 245 -6.34 -6.93 17.94
N SER A 246 -7.33 -6.84 17.07
CA SER A 246 -7.96 -8.01 16.45
C SER A 246 -7.54 -8.22 14.99
N ILE A 247 -7.08 -7.16 14.32
CA ILE A 247 -6.62 -7.22 12.93
C ILE A 247 -5.33 -6.41 12.80
N VAL A 248 -4.31 -7.02 12.22
CA VAL A 248 -3.08 -6.31 11.86
C VAL A 248 -3.01 -6.11 10.36
N ILE A 249 -2.76 -4.89 9.91
CA ILE A 249 -2.56 -4.64 8.48
C ILE A 249 -1.07 -4.80 8.17
N GLY A 250 -0.73 -5.95 7.57
CA GLY A 250 0.63 -6.39 7.36
C GLY A 250 1.14 -6.27 5.94
N VAL A 251 2.45 -6.45 5.81
CA VAL A 251 3.19 -6.53 4.55
C VAL A 251 4.21 -7.66 4.62
N PRO A 252 4.61 -8.28 3.49
CA PRO A 252 5.57 -9.38 3.45
C PRO A 252 6.89 -9.08 4.17
N THR A 253 7.38 -7.85 4.09
CA THR A 253 8.63 -7.45 4.75
C THR A 253 8.58 -7.66 6.26
N VAL A 254 7.48 -7.28 6.91
CA VAL A 254 7.31 -7.46 8.36
C VAL A 254 7.18 -8.94 8.72
N ILE A 255 6.44 -9.72 7.94
CA ILE A 255 6.32 -11.17 8.09
C ILE A 255 7.70 -11.82 8.03
N ASN A 256 8.50 -11.48 7.03
CA ASN A 256 9.87 -11.99 6.88
C ASN A 256 10.78 -11.56 8.04
N MET A 257 10.72 -10.30 8.47
CA MET A 257 11.52 -9.84 9.62
C MET A 257 11.19 -10.59 10.91
N LEU A 258 9.91 -10.89 11.14
CA LEU A 258 9.47 -11.68 12.30
C LEU A 258 9.89 -13.14 12.20
N LEU A 259 9.97 -13.72 10.99
CA LEU A 259 10.49 -15.07 10.77
C LEU A 259 12.01 -15.12 10.93
N ASP A 260 12.72 -14.12 10.47
CA ASP A 260 14.20 -14.08 10.51
C ASP A 260 14.72 -13.75 11.92
N ARG A 261 13.94 -13.05 12.72
CA ARG A 261 14.21 -12.73 14.14
C ARG A 261 12.99 -13.07 14.98
N PRO A 262 12.76 -14.37 15.25
CA PRO A 262 11.53 -14.81 15.90
C PRO A 262 11.42 -14.37 17.36
N VAL A 263 10.19 -14.04 17.76
CA VAL A 263 9.81 -13.77 19.15
C VAL A 263 9.14 -15.00 19.70
N ALA A 264 9.39 -15.32 20.97
CA ALA A 264 8.85 -16.50 21.65
C ALA A 264 7.41 -16.24 22.12
N LEU A 265 6.47 -16.22 21.17
CA LEU A 265 5.01 -16.14 21.44
C LEU A 265 4.25 -16.81 20.29
N THR A 266 2.97 -17.04 20.51
CA THR A 266 2.02 -17.57 19.51
C THR A 266 0.69 -16.81 19.55
N GLY A 267 -0.23 -17.13 18.66
CA GLY A 267 -1.59 -16.59 18.69
C GLY A 267 -2.36 -16.88 19.98
N ALA A 268 -1.97 -17.93 20.73
CA ALA A 268 -2.54 -18.21 22.05
C ALA A 268 -2.25 -17.10 23.08
N ASP A 269 -1.15 -16.38 22.92
CA ASP A 269 -0.76 -15.23 23.75
C ASP A 269 -1.49 -13.94 23.32
N LEU A 270 -2.21 -13.99 22.20
CA LEU A 270 -2.93 -12.88 21.56
C LEU A 270 -4.41 -13.25 21.30
N PRO A 271 -5.20 -13.56 22.32
CA PRO A 271 -6.53 -14.18 22.15
C PRO A 271 -7.55 -13.30 21.41
N GLY A 272 -7.29 -12.00 21.27
CA GLY A 272 -8.12 -11.09 20.50
C GLY A 272 -7.79 -11.04 19.00
N LEU A 273 -6.62 -11.55 18.60
CA LEU A 273 -6.14 -11.42 17.23
C LEU A 273 -6.84 -12.42 16.29
N ARG A 274 -7.58 -11.92 15.32
CA ARG A 274 -8.29 -12.72 14.32
C ARG A 274 -7.37 -13.12 13.16
N PHE A 275 -6.63 -12.16 12.63
CA PHE A 275 -5.69 -12.37 11.51
C PHE A 275 -4.76 -11.17 11.31
N MET A 276 -3.73 -11.41 10.51
CA MET A 276 -2.87 -10.38 9.93
C MET A 276 -3.04 -10.39 8.40
N THR A 277 -3.19 -9.21 7.77
CA THR A 277 -3.20 -9.15 6.31
C THR A 277 -1.79 -9.25 5.75
N SER A 278 -1.67 -9.55 4.47
CA SER A 278 -0.43 -9.37 3.70
C SER A 278 -0.77 -8.77 2.34
N SER A 279 -0.16 -7.63 2.01
CA SER A 279 -0.43 -6.89 0.78
C SER A 279 0.78 -6.07 0.32
N SER A 280 0.65 -5.34 -0.78
CA SER A 280 1.63 -4.41 -1.35
C SER A 280 2.84 -5.05 -2.04
N ALA A 281 3.17 -6.32 -1.74
CA ALA A 281 4.20 -7.11 -2.39
C ALA A 281 3.83 -8.60 -2.33
N PRO A 282 4.41 -9.46 -3.18
CA PRO A 282 4.19 -10.91 -3.10
C PRO A 282 4.74 -11.49 -1.78
N LEU A 283 3.96 -12.39 -1.16
CA LEU A 283 4.41 -13.27 -0.08
C LEU A 283 4.40 -14.70 -0.62
N SER A 284 5.54 -15.40 -0.57
CA SER A 284 5.59 -16.79 -1.01
C SER A 284 4.74 -17.69 -0.12
N VAL A 285 4.21 -18.76 -0.70
CA VAL A 285 3.41 -19.76 0.01
C VAL A 285 4.18 -20.34 1.19
N ASP A 286 5.45 -20.70 0.97
CA ASP A 286 6.29 -21.29 2.02
C ASP A 286 6.49 -20.36 3.21
N ARG A 287 6.74 -19.05 2.96
CA ARG A 287 6.91 -18.07 4.05
C ARG A 287 5.59 -17.80 4.76
N GLN A 288 4.48 -17.82 4.04
CA GLN A 288 3.16 -17.73 4.67
C GLN A 288 2.92 -18.91 5.61
N LEU A 289 3.13 -20.14 5.13
CA LEU A 289 2.90 -21.35 5.92
C LEU A 289 3.90 -21.44 7.10
N GLU A 290 5.16 -21.06 6.91
CA GLU A 290 6.16 -20.99 7.98
C GLU A 290 5.72 -20.01 9.09
N PHE A 291 5.19 -18.84 8.71
CA PHE A 291 4.70 -17.85 9.67
C PHE A 291 3.48 -18.37 10.44
N GLU A 292 2.51 -18.94 9.74
CA GLU A 292 1.29 -19.49 10.34
C GLU A 292 1.58 -20.68 11.24
N ASP A 293 2.52 -21.54 10.87
CA ASP A 293 2.95 -22.66 11.71
C ASP A 293 3.65 -22.18 12.98
N ARG A 294 4.58 -21.24 12.85
CA ARG A 294 5.35 -20.71 13.98
C ARG A 294 4.52 -19.92 14.95
N TYR A 295 3.74 -18.95 14.44
CA TYR A 295 3.03 -18.00 15.28
C TYR A 295 1.57 -18.36 15.55
N ARG A 296 1.00 -19.32 14.82
CA ARG A 296 -0.43 -19.66 14.87
C ARG A 296 -1.31 -18.42 14.62
N ILE A 297 -0.84 -17.49 13.79
CA ILE A 297 -1.55 -16.29 13.36
C ILE A 297 -1.90 -16.45 11.88
N LEU A 298 -3.18 -16.31 11.57
CA LEU A 298 -3.71 -16.44 10.22
C LEU A 298 -3.24 -15.27 9.33
N ILE A 299 -2.71 -15.57 8.14
CA ILE A 299 -2.39 -14.54 7.12
C ILE A 299 -3.49 -14.48 6.07
N VAL A 300 -4.03 -13.29 5.85
CA VAL A 300 -5.08 -13.00 4.85
C VAL A 300 -4.48 -12.10 3.77
N GLN A 301 -4.21 -12.67 2.61
CA GLN A 301 -3.62 -11.92 1.50
C GLN A 301 -4.64 -11.08 0.75
N GLY A 302 -4.21 -9.90 0.28
CA GLY A 302 -4.94 -9.04 -0.62
C GLY A 302 -4.02 -8.28 -1.55
N CYS A 303 -4.57 -7.73 -2.61
CA CYS A 303 -3.81 -7.00 -3.63
C CYS A 303 -4.53 -5.71 -4.00
N GLY A 304 -3.74 -4.69 -4.28
CA GLY A 304 -4.23 -3.41 -4.74
C GLY A 304 -3.13 -2.55 -5.35
N MET A 305 -3.53 -1.50 -5.99
CA MET A 305 -2.65 -0.46 -6.52
C MET A 305 -3.32 0.90 -6.35
N THR A 306 -2.55 1.98 -6.42
CA THR A 306 -3.10 3.31 -6.17
C THR A 306 -4.18 3.67 -7.18
N GLU A 307 -4.03 3.24 -8.42
CA GLU A 307 -4.93 3.50 -9.53
C GLU A 307 -6.29 2.78 -9.42
N ALA A 308 -6.33 1.62 -8.72
CA ALA A 308 -7.52 0.77 -8.65
C ALA A 308 -8.00 0.47 -7.22
N GLY A 309 -7.35 1.08 -6.21
CA GLY A 309 -7.60 0.78 -4.82
C GLY A 309 -7.28 -0.68 -4.47
N TRP A 310 -8.02 -1.26 -3.53
CA TRP A 310 -7.99 -2.68 -3.26
C TRP A 310 -8.74 -3.43 -4.37
N MET A 311 -8.03 -4.26 -5.14
CA MET A 311 -8.59 -5.00 -6.29
C MET A 311 -9.16 -6.34 -5.88
N ALA A 312 -8.45 -7.08 -5.02
CA ALA A 312 -8.82 -8.41 -4.57
C ALA A 312 -8.38 -8.62 -3.11
N GLY A 313 -9.05 -9.53 -2.42
CA GLY A 313 -8.71 -9.92 -1.05
C GLY A 313 -9.37 -11.24 -0.66
N ASN A 314 -8.62 -12.05 0.08
CA ASN A 314 -9.17 -13.26 0.64
C ASN A 314 -10.20 -12.93 1.72
N PRO A 315 -11.37 -13.56 1.75
CA PRO A 315 -12.23 -13.54 2.93
C PRO A 315 -11.54 -14.33 4.05
N PRO A 316 -11.55 -13.85 5.32
CA PRO A 316 -10.83 -14.51 6.42
C PRO A 316 -11.23 -15.95 6.67
N ASP A 317 -12.51 -16.27 6.48
CA ASP A 317 -13.12 -17.59 6.71
C ASP A 317 -13.06 -18.55 5.50
N ALA A 318 -12.75 -18.03 4.32
CA ALA A 318 -12.67 -18.81 3.07
C ALA A 318 -11.42 -18.48 2.25
N ARG A 319 -10.30 -18.19 2.92
CA ARG A 319 -9.05 -17.84 2.24
C ARG A 319 -8.43 -19.03 1.49
N ARG A 320 -7.70 -18.73 0.43
CA ARG A 320 -6.85 -19.69 -0.30
C ARG A 320 -5.40 -19.24 -0.26
N VAL A 321 -4.53 -20.10 0.26
CA VAL A 321 -3.08 -19.84 0.32
C VAL A 321 -2.53 -19.72 -1.10
N GLY A 322 -1.67 -18.72 -1.34
CA GLY A 322 -1.12 -18.43 -2.67
C GLY A 322 -2.02 -17.58 -3.57
N SER A 323 -3.29 -17.39 -3.21
CA SER A 323 -4.23 -16.51 -3.90
C SER A 323 -4.24 -15.11 -3.27
N ILE A 324 -4.48 -14.10 -4.08
CA ILE A 324 -4.82 -12.74 -3.61
C ILE A 324 -6.30 -12.59 -3.28
N GLY A 325 -7.10 -13.67 -3.37
CA GLY A 325 -8.54 -13.69 -3.13
C GLY A 325 -9.39 -13.38 -4.36
N PRO A 326 -10.71 -13.45 -4.22
CA PRO A 326 -11.64 -12.97 -5.25
C PRO A 326 -11.66 -11.45 -5.32
N PRO A 327 -12.18 -10.84 -6.41
CA PRO A 327 -12.33 -9.39 -6.55
C PRO A 327 -13.05 -8.78 -5.33
N MET A 328 -12.62 -7.58 -4.91
CA MET A 328 -13.32 -6.83 -3.86
C MET A 328 -14.79 -6.58 -4.24
N PRO A 329 -15.68 -6.36 -3.28
CA PRO A 329 -16.99 -5.79 -3.57
C PRO A 329 -16.85 -4.54 -4.44
N HIS A 330 -17.72 -4.41 -5.45
CA HIS A 330 -17.73 -3.33 -6.47
C HIS A 330 -16.64 -3.41 -7.54
N VAL A 331 -15.63 -4.29 -7.41
CA VAL A 331 -14.60 -4.49 -8.42
C VAL A 331 -15.01 -5.58 -9.40
N VAL A 332 -14.92 -5.27 -10.68
CA VAL A 332 -14.98 -6.25 -11.77
C VAL A 332 -13.55 -6.54 -12.20
N ALA A 333 -13.17 -7.82 -12.21
CA ALA A 333 -11.85 -8.27 -12.65
C ALA A 333 -12.00 -9.34 -13.74
N SER A 334 -11.17 -9.23 -14.77
CA SER A 334 -11.09 -10.17 -15.88
C SER A 334 -9.64 -10.45 -16.23
N ILE A 335 -9.36 -11.64 -16.73
CA ILE A 335 -8.03 -11.99 -17.24
C ILE A 335 -8.10 -11.89 -18.77
N ILE A 336 -7.22 -11.10 -19.36
CA ILE A 336 -7.24 -10.76 -20.80
C ILE A 336 -5.98 -11.31 -21.46
N SER A 337 -6.18 -12.09 -22.53
CA SER A 337 -5.10 -12.63 -23.35
C SER A 337 -4.38 -11.55 -24.17
N GLU A 338 -3.27 -11.87 -24.77
CA GLU A 338 -2.54 -10.97 -25.67
C GLU A 338 -3.37 -10.53 -26.90
N THR A 339 -4.38 -11.31 -27.28
CA THR A 339 -5.30 -10.99 -28.39
C THR A 339 -6.45 -10.07 -27.96
N GLY A 340 -6.55 -9.72 -26.67
CA GLY A 340 -7.64 -8.91 -26.12
C GLY A 340 -8.90 -9.70 -25.74
N ALA A 341 -8.90 -11.03 -25.88
CA ALA A 341 -10.02 -11.90 -25.48
C ALA A 341 -9.94 -12.24 -23.98
N ALA A 342 -11.10 -12.48 -23.35
CA ALA A 342 -11.15 -13.01 -21.99
C ALA A 342 -10.61 -14.45 -21.95
N CYS A 343 -9.72 -14.73 -20.98
CA CYS A 343 -9.16 -16.04 -20.72
C CYS A 343 -10.18 -16.96 -20.01
N ALA A 344 -10.09 -18.25 -20.26
CA ALA A 344 -10.82 -19.25 -19.50
C ALA A 344 -10.22 -19.43 -18.08
N PRO A 345 -10.99 -19.97 -17.12
CA PRO A 345 -10.44 -20.28 -15.78
C PRO A 345 -9.20 -21.16 -15.88
N GLY A 346 -8.13 -20.74 -15.17
CA GLY A 346 -6.83 -21.39 -15.17
C GLY A 346 -5.83 -20.86 -16.21
N GLU A 347 -6.29 -20.18 -17.26
CA GLU A 347 -5.42 -19.56 -18.25
C GLU A 347 -4.81 -18.25 -17.71
N GLU A 348 -3.56 -18.00 -18.10
CA GLU A 348 -2.83 -16.78 -17.73
C GLU A 348 -3.08 -15.67 -18.75
N GLY A 349 -3.21 -14.45 -18.26
CA GLY A 349 -3.29 -13.24 -19.05
C GLY A 349 -3.08 -12.00 -18.19
N GLU A 350 -3.27 -10.82 -18.76
CA GLU A 350 -3.17 -9.57 -18.05
C GLU A 350 -4.44 -9.28 -17.24
N LEU A 351 -4.29 -8.90 -15.97
CA LEU A 351 -5.41 -8.54 -15.10
C LEU A 351 -5.98 -7.18 -15.54
N LEU A 352 -7.23 -7.20 -15.97
CA LEU A 352 -8.07 -6.03 -16.25
C LEU A 352 -8.99 -5.79 -15.06
N VAL A 353 -9.08 -4.54 -14.58
CA VAL A 353 -9.99 -4.16 -13.50
C VAL A 353 -10.81 -2.95 -13.85
N SER A 354 -12.04 -2.90 -13.34
CA SER A 354 -12.93 -1.74 -13.43
C SER A 354 -13.80 -1.63 -12.17
N GLY A 355 -14.46 -0.50 -12.01
CA GLY A 355 -15.39 -0.28 -10.91
C GLY A 355 -15.34 1.16 -10.37
N PRO A 356 -16.30 1.53 -9.52
CA PRO A 356 -16.46 2.89 -9.03
C PRO A 356 -15.33 3.35 -8.08
N GLN A 357 -14.49 2.45 -7.58
CA GLN A 357 -13.32 2.73 -6.73
C GLN A 357 -12.10 3.19 -7.54
N MET A 358 -12.15 3.15 -8.86
CA MET A 358 -11.03 3.50 -9.73
C MET A 358 -10.63 4.97 -9.57
N ALA A 359 -9.32 5.24 -9.58
CA ALA A 359 -8.81 6.59 -9.68
C ALA A 359 -9.27 7.25 -10.98
N SER A 360 -9.51 8.56 -10.94
CA SER A 360 -10.04 9.30 -12.09
C SER A 360 -8.96 9.78 -13.06
N ALA A 361 -7.77 10.11 -12.56
CA ALA A 361 -6.71 10.70 -13.38
C ALA A 361 -5.31 10.53 -12.78
N TYR A 362 -4.30 10.68 -13.63
CA TYR A 362 -2.92 10.92 -13.23
C TYR A 362 -2.60 12.41 -13.21
N LEU A 363 -1.86 12.87 -12.22
CA LEU A 363 -1.17 14.15 -12.29
C LEU A 363 0.20 13.90 -12.97
N THR A 364 0.33 14.36 -14.22
CA THR A 364 1.50 14.09 -15.08
C THR A 364 2.52 15.22 -15.11
N ALA A 365 2.08 16.44 -14.81
CA ALA A 365 2.90 17.64 -14.66
C ALA A 365 2.16 18.63 -13.75
N ARG A 366 2.77 19.78 -13.50
CA ARG A 366 2.15 20.83 -12.67
C ARG A 366 0.71 21.10 -13.14
N ASP A 367 -0.24 20.80 -12.25
CA ASP A 367 -1.67 21.02 -12.41
C ASP A 367 -2.30 20.35 -13.65
N ARG A 368 -1.62 19.39 -14.28
CA ARG A 368 -2.11 18.67 -15.45
C ARG A 368 -2.61 17.28 -15.10
N LEU A 369 -3.91 17.09 -15.19
CA LEU A 369 -4.57 15.79 -14.98
C LEU A 369 -4.81 15.09 -16.33
N GLU A 370 -4.44 13.82 -16.43
CA GLU A 370 -4.72 12.93 -17.56
C GLU A 370 -5.66 11.82 -17.12
N PRO A 371 -6.84 11.65 -17.74
CA PRO A 371 -7.83 10.67 -17.32
C PRO A 371 -7.30 9.23 -17.31
N ILE A 372 -7.74 8.44 -16.34
CA ILE A 372 -7.57 6.98 -16.29
C ILE A 372 -8.85 6.33 -16.86
N PRO A 373 -8.73 5.32 -17.77
CA PRO A 373 -9.88 4.60 -18.29
C PRO A 373 -10.74 4.00 -17.17
N GLN A 374 -12.06 4.25 -17.21
CA GLN A 374 -12.99 3.79 -16.18
C GLN A 374 -13.71 2.48 -16.55
N ASP A 375 -13.79 2.18 -17.82
CA ASP A 375 -14.42 0.98 -18.40
C ASP A 375 -13.52 -0.26 -18.39
N GLY A 376 -12.23 -0.07 -18.12
CA GLY A 376 -11.25 -1.15 -17.98
C GLY A 376 -9.82 -0.64 -17.93
N PHE A 377 -9.14 -0.97 -16.85
CA PHE A 377 -7.74 -0.62 -16.60
C PHE A 377 -6.87 -1.87 -16.59
N LEU A 378 -5.96 -1.98 -17.56
CA LEU A 378 -4.95 -3.04 -17.59
C LEU A 378 -3.87 -2.74 -16.54
N THR A 379 -3.77 -3.60 -15.53
CA THR A 379 -2.93 -3.36 -14.35
C THR A 379 -1.43 -3.55 -14.61
N GLY A 380 -1.10 -4.23 -15.71
CA GLY A 380 0.25 -4.71 -15.99
C GLY A 380 0.65 -5.92 -15.15
N ASP A 381 -0.22 -6.42 -14.26
CA ASP A 381 0.00 -7.67 -13.53
C ASP A 381 -0.51 -8.84 -14.38
N LEU A 382 0.29 -9.91 -14.50
CA LEU A 382 -0.14 -11.18 -15.07
C LEU A 382 -0.81 -11.99 -13.97
N ALA A 383 -1.94 -12.60 -14.31
CA ALA A 383 -2.73 -13.37 -13.36
C ALA A 383 -3.52 -14.48 -14.04
N ARG A 384 -4.05 -15.38 -13.25
CA ARG A 384 -5.09 -16.34 -13.62
C ARG A 384 -6.20 -16.33 -12.59
N VAL A 385 -7.39 -16.75 -12.98
CA VAL A 385 -8.52 -16.94 -12.09
C VAL A 385 -8.87 -18.44 -12.05
N ASP A 386 -9.21 -18.97 -10.87
CA ASP A 386 -9.72 -20.35 -10.78
C ASP A 386 -11.23 -20.42 -10.98
N ALA A 387 -11.76 -21.64 -10.99
CA ALA A 387 -13.20 -21.91 -11.22
C ALA A 387 -14.12 -21.28 -10.15
N ASP A 388 -13.59 -20.98 -8.96
CA ASP A 388 -14.33 -20.37 -7.86
C ASP A 388 -14.11 -18.85 -7.77
N GLY A 389 -13.39 -18.26 -8.73
CA GLY A 389 -13.17 -16.81 -8.84
C GLY A 389 -12.00 -16.26 -8.02
N TYR A 390 -11.12 -17.10 -7.47
CA TYR A 390 -9.91 -16.64 -6.79
C TYR A 390 -8.82 -16.27 -7.78
N LEU A 391 -8.21 -15.13 -7.58
CA LEU A 391 -7.16 -14.58 -8.43
C LEU A 391 -5.77 -14.97 -7.90
N TYR A 392 -4.86 -15.29 -8.82
CA TYR A 392 -3.47 -15.63 -8.55
C TYR A 392 -2.58 -14.77 -9.43
N VAL A 393 -1.80 -13.87 -8.84
CA VAL A 393 -0.80 -13.07 -9.58
C VAL A 393 0.40 -13.96 -9.87
N THR A 394 0.78 -14.07 -11.14
CA THR A 394 1.88 -14.90 -11.64
C THR A 394 3.11 -14.08 -12.00
N GLY A 395 2.96 -12.78 -12.25
CA GLY A 395 4.06 -11.90 -12.60
C GLY A 395 3.63 -10.49 -12.96
N ARG A 396 4.55 -9.77 -13.61
CA ARG A 396 4.28 -8.46 -14.22
C ARG A 396 4.71 -8.45 -15.68
N LYS A 397 3.84 -7.96 -16.54
CA LYS A 397 4.07 -7.90 -17.98
C LYS A 397 5.38 -7.16 -18.35
N LYS A 398 5.64 -6.02 -17.70
CA LYS A 398 6.85 -5.22 -17.91
C LYS A 398 8.14 -5.83 -17.34
N ASP A 399 8.00 -6.80 -16.44
CA ASP A 399 9.13 -7.46 -15.79
C ASP A 399 9.48 -8.80 -16.46
N LEU A 400 8.67 -9.25 -17.45
CA LEU A 400 8.95 -10.45 -18.22
C LEU A 400 10.35 -10.38 -18.83
N ILE A 401 11.08 -11.48 -18.74
CA ILE A 401 12.39 -11.68 -19.37
C ILE A 401 12.13 -12.31 -20.75
N ILE A 402 12.53 -11.62 -21.81
CA ILE A 402 12.32 -12.12 -23.18
C ILE A 402 13.60 -12.88 -23.61
N ARG A 403 13.60 -14.18 -23.34
CA ARG A 403 14.75 -15.04 -23.63
C ARG A 403 14.50 -15.92 -24.87
N GLY A 404 15.22 -15.62 -25.96
CA GLY A 404 15.08 -16.39 -27.21
C GLY A 404 13.64 -16.35 -27.78
N GLY A 405 12.93 -15.25 -27.58
CA GLY A 405 11.53 -15.09 -28.01
C GLY A 405 10.50 -15.72 -27.06
N VAL A 406 10.93 -16.27 -25.93
CA VAL A 406 10.03 -16.85 -24.91
C VAL A 406 9.91 -15.90 -23.73
N ASN A 407 8.67 -15.61 -23.33
CA ASN A 407 8.38 -14.81 -22.14
C ASN A 407 8.59 -15.65 -20.88
N VAL A 408 9.47 -15.22 -20.00
CA VAL A 408 9.78 -15.87 -18.71
C VAL A 408 9.43 -14.92 -17.58
N ALA A 409 8.54 -15.35 -16.67
CA ALA A 409 8.18 -14.57 -15.49
C ALA A 409 9.27 -14.69 -14.40
N PRO A 410 9.95 -13.59 -14.01
CA PRO A 410 10.97 -13.62 -12.95
C PRO A 410 10.42 -14.13 -11.61
N ALA A 411 9.15 -13.89 -11.35
CA ALA A 411 8.48 -14.30 -10.11
C ALA A 411 8.48 -15.83 -9.92
N GLU A 412 8.32 -16.60 -11.00
CA GLU A 412 8.34 -18.07 -10.96
C GLU A 412 9.73 -18.58 -10.51
N ILE A 413 10.78 -17.98 -11.04
CA ILE A 413 12.16 -18.34 -10.70
C ILE A 413 12.48 -17.92 -9.26
N THR A 414 12.09 -16.71 -8.89
CA THR A 414 12.24 -16.19 -7.52
C THR A 414 11.55 -17.11 -6.52
N THR A 415 10.32 -17.56 -6.82
CA THR A 415 9.57 -18.50 -5.97
C THR A 415 10.30 -19.84 -5.84
N ALA A 416 10.82 -20.37 -6.93
CA ALA A 416 11.62 -21.61 -6.88
C ALA A 416 12.86 -21.46 -6.00
N LEU A 417 13.58 -20.34 -6.08
CA LEU A 417 14.74 -20.07 -5.23
C LEU A 417 14.37 -19.93 -3.75
N LEU A 418 13.27 -19.25 -3.45
CA LEU A 418 12.77 -19.07 -2.08
C LEU A 418 12.32 -20.38 -1.42
N ALA A 419 11.97 -21.40 -2.20
CA ALA A 419 11.63 -22.74 -1.71
C ALA A 419 12.87 -23.51 -1.21
N HIS A 420 14.09 -23.01 -1.41
CA HIS A 420 15.30 -23.63 -0.89
C HIS A 420 15.51 -23.27 0.59
N ALA A 421 15.72 -24.27 1.45
CA ALA A 421 15.78 -24.09 2.91
C ALA A 421 16.86 -23.09 3.38
N ALA A 422 17.96 -22.95 2.65
CA ALA A 422 19.05 -22.04 2.98
C ALA A 422 18.85 -20.60 2.45
N VAL A 423 17.79 -20.32 1.67
CA VAL A 423 17.53 -19.01 1.07
C VAL A 423 16.62 -18.18 1.96
N ALA A 424 17.07 -17.00 2.36
CA ALA A 424 16.28 -16.02 3.11
C ALA A 424 15.46 -15.12 2.17
N ASP A 425 16.10 -14.65 1.07
CA ASP A 425 15.49 -13.73 0.12
C ASP A 425 16.09 -13.94 -1.27
N ALA A 426 15.33 -13.64 -2.31
CA ALA A 426 15.77 -13.77 -3.70
C ALA A 426 15.08 -12.74 -4.60
N ALA A 427 15.73 -12.39 -5.69
CA ALA A 427 15.16 -11.59 -6.76
C ALA A 427 15.75 -11.99 -8.09
N THR A 428 14.95 -11.97 -9.15
CA THR A 428 15.38 -12.33 -10.50
C THR A 428 15.08 -11.17 -11.45
N ILE A 429 16.03 -10.90 -12.36
CA ILE A 429 15.91 -9.89 -13.41
C ILE A 429 16.39 -10.44 -14.76
N GLY A 430 15.89 -9.86 -15.84
CA GLY A 430 16.48 -9.99 -17.17
C GLY A 430 17.58 -8.94 -17.36
N VAL A 431 18.67 -9.36 -17.99
CA VAL A 431 19.75 -8.47 -18.40
C VAL A 431 20.05 -8.71 -19.88
N PRO A 432 20.52 -7.68 -20.64
CA PRO A 432 20.83 -7.86 -22.04
C PRO A 432 21.81 -9.02 -22.30
N ASP A 433 21.50 -9.86 -23.28
CA ASP A 433 22.30 -10.99 -23.74
C ASP A 433 22.40 -11.00 -25.26
N ALA A 434 23.61 -11.20 -25.79
CA ALA A 434 23.90 -11.10 -27.22
C ALA A 434 23.25 -12.22 -28.06
N VAL A 435 22.98 -13.39 -27.46
CA VAL A 435 22.45 -14.58 -28.16
C VAL A 435 20.95 -14.70 -27.99
N TYR A 436 20.48 -14.53 -26.76
CA TYR A 436 19.08 -14.80 -26.40
C TYR A 436 18.25 -13.51 -26.23
N GLY A 437 18.82 -12.31 -26.49
CA GLY A 437 18.17 -11.03 -26.21
C GLY A 437 18.26 -10.67 -24.74
N GLU A 438 17.80 -11.53 -23.84
CA GLU A 438 17.97 -11.37 -22.40
C GLU A 438 18.45 -12.67 -21.74
N ALA A 439 19.34 -12.54 -20.75
CA ALA A 439 19.73 -13.59 -19.83
C ALA A 439 19.04 -13.44 -18.49
N ILE A 440 18.75 -14.57 -17.85
CA ILE A 440 18.15 -14.63 -16.52
C ILE A 440 19.26 -14.53 -15.47
N VAL A 441 19.20 -13.51 -14.63
CA VAL A 441 20.11 -13.31 -13.48
C VAL A 441 19.30 -13.31 -12.19
N SER A 442 19.69 -14.16 -11.26
CA SER A 442 19.07 -14.23 -9.93
C SER A 442 20.05 -13.79 -8.85
N PHE A 443 19.56 -13.01 -7.91
CA PHE A 443 20.25 -12.60 -6.70
C PHE A 443 19.68 -13.38 -5.54
N VAL A 444 20.53 -13.92 -4.66
CA VAL A 444 20.11 -14.78 -3.55
C VAL A 444 20.81 -14.34 -2.28
N CYS A 445 20.04 -14.17 -1.21
CA CYS A 445 20.52 -13.92 0.14
C CYS A 445 20.37 -15.21 0.97
N ALA A 446 21.44 -15.66 1.61
CA ALA A 446 21.42 -16.85 2.45
C ALA A 446 20.76 -16.55 3.82
N ARG A 447 20.11 -17.55 4.42
CA ARG A 447 19.67 -17.49 5.82
C ARG A 447 20.88 -17.45 6.77
N ALA A 448 20.69 -16.82 7.93
CA ALA A 448 21.73 -16.79 8.96
C ALA A 448 22.20 -18.21 9.33
N GLY A 449 23.52 -18.40 9.33
CA GLY A 449 24.15 -19.70 9.59
C GLY A 449 24.17 -20.67 8.40
N HIS A 450 23.61 -20.31 7.25
CA HIS A 450 23.64 -21.11 6.03
C HIS A 450 24.59 -20.50 4.98
N ARG A 451 24.99 -21.34 4.04
CA ARG A 451 25.72 -20.93 2.83
C ARG A 451 24.96 -21.44 1.62
N VAL A 452 24.97 -20.68 0.55
CA VAL A 452 24.44 -21.06 -0.75
C VAL A 452 25.49 -20.86 -1.80
N SER A 453 25.54 -21.73 -2.80
CA SER A 453 26.43 -21.57 -3.95
C SER A 453 25.64 -21.34 -5.23
N PRO A 454 26.17 -20.60 -6.22
CA PRO A 454 25.51 -20.41 -7.51
C PRO A 454 25.15 -21.71 -8.22
N SER A 455 26.03 -22.75 -8.15
CA SER A 455 25.79 -24.07 -8.75
C SER A 455 24.62 -24.81 -8.10
N GLU A 456 24.59 -24.84 -6.76
CA GLU A 456 23.49 -25.43 -5.98
C GLU A 456 22.14 -24.79 -6.29
N MET A 457 22.09 -23.45 -6.38
CA MET A 457 20.87 -22.73 -6.71
C MET A 457 20.38 -23.00 -8.13
N ARG A 458 21.30 -23.12 -9.08
CA ARG A 458 20.95 -23.50 -10.47
C ARG A 458 20.44 -24.94 -10.57
N GLU A 459 21.06 -25.88 -9.87
CA GLU A 459 20.61 -27.27 -9.79
C GLU A 459 19.22 -27.36 -9.15
N HIS A 460 19.00 -26.64 -8.04
CA HIS A 460 17.70 -26.54 -7.37
C HIS A 460 16.60 -26.00 -8.30
N CYS A 461 16.90 -24.96 -9.08
CA CYS A 461 15.99 -24.45 -10.10
C CYS A 461 15.76 -25.47 -11.22
N GLY A 462 16.82 -26.15 -11.69
CA GLY A 462 16.73 -27.15 -12.75
C GLY A 462 15.84 -28.35 -12.41
N ALA A 463 15.75 -28.71 -11.13
CA ALA A 463 14.86 -29.76 -10.64
C ALA A 463 13.37 -29.35 -10.58
N ARG A 464 13.04 -28.06 -10.71
CA ARG A 464 11.70 -27.50 -10.50
C ARG A 464 11.15 -26.73 -11.68
N LEU A 465 12.02 -26.24 -12.55
CA LEU A 465 11.67 -25.37 -13.67
C LEU A 465 12.10 -25.97 -15.00
N ALA A 466 11.43 -25.57 -16.06
CA ALA A 466 11.88 -25.90 -17.40
C ALA A 466 13.30 -25.37 -17.66
N ALA A 467 14.10 -26.08 -18.43
CA ALA A 467 15.52 -25.78 -18.63
C ALA A 467 15.81 -24.35 -19.11
N PHE A 468 14.94 -23.77 -19.94
CA PHE A 468 15.08 -22.39 -20.43
C PHE A 468 14.80 -21.31 -19.37
N LYS A 469 14.17 -21.68 -18.22
CA LYS A 469 13.88 -20.80 -17.07
C LYS A 469 14.99 -20.85 -16.01
N VAL A 470 15.93 -21.78 -16.12
CA VAL A 470 17.04 -21.87 -15.17
C VAL A 470 17.93 -20.63 -15.30
N PRO A 471 18.27 -19.95 -14.18
CA PRO A 471 19.12 -18.77 -14.23
C PRO A 471 20.47 -19.05 -14.90
N ALA A 472 20.85 -18.20 -15.85
CA ALA A 472 22.19 -18.23 -16.43
C ALA A 472 23.25 -17.90 -15.36
N HIS A 473 22.92 -16.91 -14.50
CA HIS A 473 23.80 -16.47 -13.43
C HIS A 473 23.03 -16.39 -12.10
N VAL A 474 23.68 -16.82 -11.02
CA VAL A 474 23.22 -16.63 -9.65
C VAL A 474 24.27 -15.86 -8.87
N ILE A 475 23.89 -14.78 -8.23
CA ILE A 475 24.76 -13.90 -7.46
C ILE A 475 24.33 -13.96 -6.00
N VAL A 476 25.25 -14.35 -5.13
CA VAL A 476 25.01 -14.32 -3.68
C VAL A 476 25.27 -12.90 -3.17
N VAL A 477 24.32 -12.36 -2.44
CA VAL A 477 24.35 -11.01 -1.86
C VAL A 477 24.02 -11.08 -0.36
N ASP A 478 24.46 -10.07 0.40
CA ASP A 478 24.15 -9.97 1.83
C ASP A 478 22.67 -9.61 2.06
N ALA A 479 22.08 -8.83 1.17
CA ALA A 479 20.66 -8.47 1.19
C ALA A 479 20.16 -8.15 -0.23
N ILE A 480 18.88 -8.43 -0.48
CA ILE A 480 18.20 -7.99 -1.69
C ILE A 480 17.82 -6.51 -1.53
N PRO A 481 18.28 -5.61 -2.42
CA PRO A 481 17.89 -4.21 -2.38
C PRO A 481 16.38 -4.04 -2.51
N LYS A 482 15.78 -3.29 -1.57
CA LYS A 482 14.33 -3.00 -1.56
C LYS A 482 14.09 -1.51 -1.44
N THR A 483 12.96 -1.07 -1.99
CA THR A 483 12.42 0.26 -1.74
C THR A 483 11.87 0.34 -0.32
N GLU A 484 11.61 1.53 0.19
CA GLU A 484 10.97 1.74 1.50
C GLU A 484 9.62 1.03 1.64
N ARG A 485 8.92 0.80 0.53
CA ARG A 485 7.69 -0.01 0.47
C ARG A 485 7.94 -1.52 0.48
N GLY A 486 9.18 -1.98 0.67
CA GLY A 486 9.55 -3.38 0.68
C GLY A 486 9.56 -4.06 -0.70
N LYS A 487 9.38 -3.32 -1.80
CA LYS A 487 9.47 -3.85 -3.17
C LYS A 487 10.92 -3.95 -3.61
N VAL A 488 11.25 -4.98 -4.38
CA VAL A 488 12.59 -5.15 -4.98
C VAL A 488 12.99 -3.90 -5.79
N ALA A 489 14.14 -3.34 -5.47
CA ALA A 489 14.70 -2.19 -6.19
C ALA A 489 15.46 -2.65 -7.44
N ARG A 490 14.73 -2.93 -8.54
CA ARG A 490 15.28 -3.49 -9.78
C ARG A 490 16.51 -2.73 -10.30
N ARG A 491 16.49 -1.40 -10.30
CA ARG A 491 17.63 -0.58 -10.74
C ARG A 491 18.90 -0.84 -9.91
N ALA A 492 18.75 -1.05 -8.61
CA ALA A 492 19.88 -1.38 -7.76
C ALA A 492 20.44 -2.77 -8.07
N LEU A 493 19.59 -3.74 -8.42
CA LEU A 493 20.04 -5.06 -8.90
C LEU A 493 20.74 -4.98 -10.26
N GLU A 494 20.23 -4.19 -11.19
CA GLU A 494 20.88 -3.94 -12.50
C GLU A 494 22.24 -3.25 -12.33
N GLN A 495 22.37 -2.34 -11.36
CA GLN A 495 23.64 -1.73 -11.01
C GLN A 495 24.62 -2.74 -10.40
N LEU A 496 24.18 -3.54 -9.43
CA LEU A 496 24.99 -4.61 -8.84
C LEU A 496 25.49 -5.61 -9.88
N TRP A 497 24.66 -5.93 -10.88
CA TRP A 497 25.06 -6.77 -12.00
C TRP A 497 26.20 -6.14 -12.82
N ARG A 498 26.08 -4.85 -13.17
CA ARG A 498 27.10 -4.12 -13.93
C ARG A 498 28.41 -3.99 -13.17
N GLU A 499 28.37 -3.73 -11.85
CA GLU A 499 29.54 -3.55 -10.99
C GLU A 499 30.32 -4.85 -10.78
N ARG A 500 29.64 -6.00 -10.73
CA ARG A 500 30.30 -7.30 -10.56
C ARG A 500 30.91 -7.86 -11.84
N GLY A 501 30.79 -7.12 -12.97
CA GLY A 501 31.23 -7.55 -14.28
C GLY A 501 30.38 -8.71 -14.79
N ALA A 502 29.71 -8.57 -15.93
CA ALA A 502 29.07 -9.71 -16.57
C ALA A 502 30.14 -10.80 -16.74
N PRO A 503 30.02 -11.98 -16.09
CA PRO A 503 30.94 -13.06 -16.39
C PRO A 503 30.79 -13.33 -17.87
N SER A 504 31.90 -13.26 -18.62
CA SER A 504 31.92 -13.66 -20.02
C SER A 504 31.27 -15.04 -20.10
N VAL A 505 30.20 -15.12 -20.89
CA VAL A 505 29.54 -16.39 -21.20
C VAL A 505 30.62 -17.27 -21.87
N PRO A 506 30.90 -18.50 -21.36
CA PRO A 506 31.83 -19.40 -22.01
C PRO A 506 31.33 -19.85 -23.38
#